data_f8645a8efe7f2111200a3bbfccd1ab34
#
_entry.id   f8645a8efe7f2111200a3bbfccd1ab34
#
_cell.length_a   1.000
_cell.length_b   1.000
_cell.length_c   1.000
_cell.angle_alpha   90.00
_cell.angle_beta   90.00
_cell.angle_gamma   90.00
#
_symmetry.space_group_name_H-M   'P 1'
#
loop_
_entity.id
_entity.type
_entity.pdbx_description
1 polymer ?
#
loop_
_entity_poly.entity_id
_entity_poly.type
_entity_poly.pdbx_seq_one_letter_code
_entity_poly.pdbx_strand_id
1 'polypeptide(L)'
;VPYSFSILKRIGLDRFDLSSVRYVTQAGGKLPKEDVEYWDNYFKKRGIDLIVMYGQTEATARMSYLPSAFLKNHSGSIGIAIPGGRFSIIKDGKIVTTSESEGELIYQGDNVSMGYAENKDDLTLGDCNQGTLHTGDLAYRDKDGFYYITGRMKRFVKLFGNRTNLDELEGILKQNGIEALCTGTDDNLRIYIKDLSLRDKTEEIIRKNTLISTLAYKI
;
A
#
# COMPACT_ATOMS: atom_id res chain seq x y z
N VAL A 1 2.18 9.08 8.91
CA VAL A 1 1.09 8.47 8.10
C VAL A 1 0.54 9.48 7.11
N PRO A 2 -0.14 9.08 6.01
CA PRO A 2 -0.66 10.00 4.99
C PRO A 2 -1.51 11.14 5.54
N TYR A 3 -2.38 10.86 6.50
CA TYR A 3 -3.21 11.87 7.17
C TYR A 3 -2.37 12.96 7.85
N SER A 4 -1.26 12.59 8.51
CA SER A 4 -0.36 13.60 9.12
C SER A 4 0.24 14.53 8.07
N PHE A 5 0.60 14.02 6.90
CA PHE A 5 1.13 14.83 5.81
C PHE A 5 0.08 15.80 5.24
N SER A 6 -1.19 15.40 5.16
CA SER A 6 -2.27 16.32 4.75
C SER A 6 -2.52 17.43 5.78
N ILE A 7 -2.41 17.12 7.08
CA ILE A 7 -2.46 18.13 8.13
C ILE A 7 -1.29 19.11 8.03
N LEU A 8 -0.04 18.60 7.88
CA LEU A 8 1.14 19.43 7.74
C LEU A 8 1.05 20.35 6.52
N LYS A 9 0.50 19.86 5.40
CA LYS A 9 0.27 20.67 4.20
C LYS A 9 -0.71 21.82 4.45
N ARG A 10 -1.77 21.55 5.25
CA ARG A 10 -2.80 22.55 5.59
C ARG A 10 -2.28 23.62 6.56
N ILE A 11 -1.50 23.23 7.58
CA ILE A 11 -0.99 24.19 8.57
C ILE A 11 0.23 24.99 8.06
N GLY A 12 0.94 24.47 7.05
CA GLY A 12 2.19 25.02 6.54
C GLY A 12 3.37 24.82 7.50
N LEU A 13 4.53 24.43 7.00
CA LEU A 13 5.73 24.21 7.81
C LEU A 13 6.70 25.41 7.81
N ASP A 14 6.47 26.43 6.98
CA ASP A 14 7.40 27.56 6.82
C ASP A 14 7.54 28.43 8.08
N ARG A 15 6.60 28.33 9.00
CA ARG A 15 6.62 29.02 10.29
C ARG A 15 7.42 28.29 11.39
N PHE A 16 7.90 27.10 11.11
CA PHE A 16 8.66 26.30 12.06
C PHE A 16 10.14 26.28 11.68
N ASP A 17 11.01 26.31 12.68
CA ASP A 17 12.43 26.10 12.47
C ASP A 17 12.69 24.60 12.20
N LEU A 18 13.11 24.30 10.98
CA LEU A 18 13.44 22.94 10.54
C LEU A 18 14.95 22.74 10.39
N SER A 19 15.80 23.68 10.84
CA SER A 19 17.25 23.67 10.62
C SER A 19 17.95 22.44 11.20
N SER A 20 17.40 21.82 12.24
CA SER A 20 17.92 20.59 12.86
C SER A 20 17.37 19.30 12.25
N VAL A 21 16.35 19.38 11.36
CA VAL A 21 15.73 18.20 10.75
C VAL A 21 16.60 17.73 9.59
N ARG A 22 17.02 16.48 9.64
CA ARG A 22 17.83 15.84 8.58
C ARG A 22 17.01 14.99 7.63
N TYR A 23 15.98 14.31 8.14
CA TYR A 23 15.10 13.48 7.35
C TYR A 23 13.69 13.41 7.94
N VAL A 24 12.73 13.18 7.07
CA VAL A 24 11.32 12.93 7.40
C VAL A 24 10.92 11.59 6.83
N THR A 25 10.26 10.75 7.63
CA THR A 25 9.81 9.43 7.19
C THR A 25 8.31 9.38 7.01
N GLN A 26 7.86 8.63 6.02
CA GLN A 26 6.46 8.35 5.74
C GLN A 26 6.22 6.83 5.80
N ALA A 27 5.23 6.40 6.57
CA ALA A 27 4.83 5.00 6.70
C ALA A 27 3.36 4.88 7.11
N GLY A 28 2.84 3.63 7.23
CA GLY A 28 1.49 3.36 7.74
C GLY A 28 0.37 3.69 6.76
N GLY A 29 0.64 3.61 5.47
CA GLY A 29 -0.30 3.81 4.37
C GLY A 29 0.38 4.39 3.15
N LYS A 30 -0.22 4.22 1.98
CA LYS A 30 0.30 4.71 0.71
C LYS A 30 0.05 6.22 0.60
N LEU A 31 1.11 7.01 0.53
CA LEU A 31 1.02 8.44 0.21
C LEU A 31 0.79 8.60 -1.30
N PRO A 32 -0.19 9.42 -1.75
CA PRO A 32 -0.38 9.71 -3.17
C PRO A 32 0.90 10.23 -3.83
N LYS A 33 1.11 9.91 -5.11
CA LYS A 33 2.33 10.32 -5.84
C LYS A 33 2.53 11.83 -5.83
N GLU A 34 1.46 12.58 -6.04
CA GLU A 34 1.49 14.05 -6.04
C GLU A 34 1.95 14.61 -4.68
N ASP A 35 1.53 13.96 -3.58
CA ASP A 35 1.96 14.37 -2.24
C ASP A 35 3.41 13.97 -1.96
N VAL A 36 3.87 12.81 -2.47
CA VAL A 36 5.28 12.43 -2.40
C VAL A 36 6.14 13.46 -3.14
N GLU A 37 5.77 13.84 -4.36
CA GLU A 37 6.48 14.84 -5.17
C GLU A 37 6.48 16.22 -4.51
N TYR A 38 5.32 16.64 -3.98
CA TYR A 38 5.20 17.91 -3.26
C TYR A 38 6.15 17.96 -2.07
N TRP A 39 6.13 16.93 -1.22
CA TRP A 39 6.91 16.89 -0.01
C TRP A 39 8.42 16.66 -0.27
N ASP A 40 8.77 15.86 -1.27
CA ASP A 40 10.17 15.69 -1.70
C ASP A 40 10.75 17.03 -2.14
N ASN A 41 10.05 17.78 -2.99
CA ASN A 41 10.46 19.11 -3.43
C ASN A 41 10.53 20.12 -2.27
N TYR A 42 9.58 20.08 -1.35
CA TYR A 42 9.54 20.95 -0.19
C TYR A 42 10.74 20.71 0.74
N PHE A 43 11.05 19.47 1.05
CA PHE A 43 12.12 19.08 1.96
C PHE A 43 13.50 19.21 1.32
N LYS A 44 13.68 18.84 0.06
CA LYS A 44 14.96 18.99 -0.67
C LYS A 44 15.47 20.43 -0.71
N LYS A 45 14.60 21.41 -0.87
CA LYS A 45 14.99 22.84 -0.82
C LYS A 45 15.57 23.26 0.53
N ARG A 46 15.41 22.45 1.57
CA ARG A 46 15.87 22.67 2.94
C ARG A 46 16.97 21.70 3.38
N GLY A 47 17.49 20.89 2.44
CA GLY A 47 18.49 19.86 2.75
C GLY A 47 17.97 18.71 3.59
N ILE A 48 16.65 18.47 3.57
CA ILE A 48 15.98 17.41 4.34
C ILE A 48 15.59 16.27 3.39
N ASP A 49 15.91 15.03 3.77
CA ASP A 49 15.54 13.84 3.02
C ASP A 49 14.12 13.37 3.37
N LEU A 50 13.30 13.08 2.35
CA LEU A 50 12.05 12.34 2.52
C LEU A 50 12.33 10.86 2.27
N ILE A 51 11.91 10.00 3.21
CA ILE A 51 12.08 8.55 3.11
C ILE A 51 10.71 7.90 3.20
N VAL A 52 10.27 7.26 2.13
CA VAL A 52 9.05 6.45 2.13
C VAL A 52 9.38 5.06 2.64
N MET A 53 8.58 4.54 3.57
CA MET A 53 8.80 3.26 4.22
C MET A 53 7.55 2.39 4.13
N TYR A 54 7.77 1.07 4.08
CA TYR A 54 6.71 0.08 4.15
C TYR A 54 7.01 -0.92 5.26
N GLY A 55 5.95 -1.44 5.87
CA GLY A 55 6.02 -2.51 6.83
C GLY A 55 4.67 -2.81 7.46
N GLN A 56 4.65 -3.88 8.24
CA GLN A 56 3.51 -4.36 8.99
C GLN A 56 3.91 -4.55 10.45
N THR A 57 2.94 -4.53 11.36
CA THR A 57 3.17 -4.74 12.80
C THR A 57 3.85 -6.08 13.05
N GLU A 58 3.53 -7.08 12.26
CA GLU A 58 4.07 -8.43 12.27
C GLU A 58 5.58 -8.52 11.98
N ALA A 59 6.17 -7.43 11.48
CA ALA A 59 7.63 -7.31 11.26
C ALA A 59 8.19 -6.02 11.89
N THR A 60 7.75 -5.71 13.12
CA THR A 60 8.15 -4.54 13.91
C THR A 60 8.07 -3.22 13.15
N ALA A 61 7.06 -3.14 12.28
CA ALA A 61 6.62 -2.01 11.49
C ALA A 61 7.63 -1.45 10.47
N ARG A 62 8.77 -2.09 10.21
CA ARG A 62 9.72 -1.67 9.17
C ARG A 62 10.29 -2.87 8.42
N MET A 63 9.96 -2.94 7.14
CA MET A 63 10.39 -4.01 6.24
C MET A 63 11.19 -3.46 5.06
N SER A 64 10.86 -2.23 4.62
CA SER A 64 11.58 -1.58 3.52
C SER A 64 11.56 -0.07 3.61
N TYR A 65 12.41 0.54 2.80
CA TYR A 65 12.47 1.98 2.60
C TYR A 65 12.86 2.30 1.16
N LEU A 66 12.36 3.42 0.66
CA LEU A 66 12.78 4.01 -0.60
C LEU A 66 13.76 5.15 -0.29
N PRO A 67 15.06 4.99 -0.63
CA PRO A 67 16.04 6.05 -0.41
C PRO A 67 15.65 7.34 -1.15
N SER A 68 15.89 8.51 -0.54
CA SER A 68 15.48 9.82 -1.07
C SER A 68 16.00 10.09 -2.47
N ALA A 69 17.20 9.60 -2.81
CA ALA A 69 17.77 9.71 -4.14
C ALA A 69 16.94 9.07 -5.26
N PHE A 70 16.12 8.08 -4.93
CA PHE A 70 15.31 7.31 -5.89
C PHE A 70 13.83 7.71 -5.93
N LEU A 71 13.38 8.61 -5.05
CA LEU A 71 11.97 9.03 -4.97
C LEU A 71 11.41 9.51 -6.30
N LYS A 72 12.18 10.30 -7.05
CA LYS A 72 11.74 10.87 -8.33
C LYS A 72 11.48 9.79 -9.38
N ASN A 73 12.37 8.81 -9.49
CA ASN A 73 12.33 7.79 -10.56
C ASN A 73 11.46 6.59 -10.17
N HIS A 74 11.31 6.31 -8.87
CA HIS A 74 10.57 5.17 -8.34
C HIS A 74 9.40 5.60 -7.44
N SER A 75 8.75 6.72 -7.77
CA SER A 75 7.59 7.22 -7.03
C SER A 75 6.48 6.16 -6.95
N GLY A 76 5.98 5.92 -5.73
CA GLY A 76 4.99 4.88 -5.44
C GLY A 76 5.57 3.50 -5.12
N SER A 77 6.89 3.34 -5.20
CA SER A 77 7.58 2.15 -4.70
C SER A 77 7.63 2.13 -3.18
N ILE A 78 7.65 0.93 -2.61
CA ILE A 78 7.99 0.69 -1.20
C ILE A 78 9.50 0.56 -0.98
N GLY A 79 10.29 0.68 -2.05
CA GLY A 79 11.75 0.66 -2.00
C GLY A 79 12.35 -0.74 -1.98
N ILE A 80 13.41 -0.88 -1.20
CA ILE A 80 14.19 -2.10 -1.00
C ILE A 80 14.08 -2.56 0.46
N ALA A 81 14.31 -3.83 0.73
CA ALA A 81 14.31 -4.36 2.09
C ALA A 81 15.35 -3.66 2.97
N ILE A 82 15.05 -3.52 4.27
CA ILE A 82 16.02 -3.02 5.26
C ILE A 82 17.21 -3.99 5.37
N PRO A 83 18.36 -3.53 5.89
CA PRO A 83 19.48 -4.40 6.18
C PRO A 83 19.06 -5.60 7.06
N GLY A 84 19.47 -6.81 6.67
CA GLY A 84 19.07 -8.06 7.33
C GLY A 84 17.73 -8.61 6.87
N GLY A 85 16.93 -7.82 6.14
CA GLY A 85 15.66 -8.25 5.55
C GLY A 85 15.78 -8.65 4.08
N ARG A 86 14.84 -9.45 3.61
CA ARG A 86 14.76 -9.87 2.21
C ARG A 86 13.31 -9.99 1.77
N PHE A 87 13.01 -9.48 0.56
CA PHE A 87 11.76 -9.72 -0.12
C PHE A 87 11.87 -10.82 -1.17
N SER A 88 10.81 -11.56 -1.33
CA SER A 88 10.54 -12.42 -2.48
C SER A 88 9.08 -12.26 -2.91
N ILE A 89 8.79 -12.65 -4.14
CA ILE A 89 7.42 -12.66 -4.68
C ILE A 89 7.06 -14.10 -4.96
N ILE A 90 5.90 -14.56 -4.47
CA ILE A 90 5.40 -15.91 -4.71
C ILE A 90 4.12 -15.83 -5.55
N LYS A 91 4.08 -16.61 -6.62
CA LYS A 91 2.90 -16.83 -7.46
C LYS A 91 2.70 -18.31 -7.69
N ASP A 92 1.49 -18.81 -7.47
CA ASP A 92 1.15 -20.24 -7.63
C ASP A 92 2.13 -21.19 -6.91
N GLY A 93 2.54 -20.79 -5.69
CA GLY A 93 3.47 -21.56 -4.85
C GLY A 93 4.95 -21.53 -5.29
N LYS A 94 5.30 -20.73 -6.30
CA LYS A 94 6.68 -20.62 -6.82
C LYS A 94 7.21 -19.19 -6.67
N ILE A 95 8.52 -19.10 -6.39
CA ILE A 95 9.22 -17.81 -6.37
C ILE A 95 9.26 -17.24 -7.79
N VAL A 96 8.81 -16.01 -7.94
CA VAL A 96 8.88 -15.25 -9.19
C VAL A 96 10.25 -14.61 -9.30
N THR A 97 10.96 -14.92 -10.38
CA THR A 97 12.31 -14.37 -10.69
C THR A 97 12.25 -13.27 -11.76
N THR A 98 11.20 -13.24 -12.57
CA THR A 98 11.01 -12.25 -13.64
C THR A 98 10.53 -10.91 -13.08
N SER A 99 11.10 -9.81 -13.60
CA SER A 99 10.65 -8.46 -13.28
C SER A 99 9.20 -8.25 -13.72
N GLU A 100 8.49 -7.36 -13.00
CA GLU A 100 7.12 -6.93 -13.29
C GLU A 100 6.03 -8.02 -13.21
N SER A 101 6.40 -9.21 -12.77
CA SER A 101 5.42 -10.26 -12.48
C SER A 101 4.86 -10.08 -11.08
N GLU A 102 3.52 -10.01 -11.01
CA GLU A 102 2.80 -9.85 -9.75
C GLU A 102 2.64 -11.18 -9.02
N GLY A 103 2.76 -11.12 -7.68
CA GLY A 103 2.47 -12.21 -6.77
C GLY A 103 2.40 -11.73 -5.32
N GLU A 104 2.24 -12.65 -4.37
CA GLU A 104 2.29 -12.32 -2.95
C GLU A 104 3.70 -11.87 -2.55
N LEU A 105 3.79 -10.74 -1.87
CA LEU A 105 5.03 -10.26 -1.26
C LEU A 105 5.31 -11.06 0.02
N ILE A 106 6.45 -11.70 0.07
CA ILE A 106 6.97 -12.39 1.25
C ILE A 106 8.15 -11.60 1.80
N TYR A 107 8.16 -11.44 3.10
CA TYR A 107 9.31 -10.83 3.80
C TYR A 107 10.00 -11.86 4.69
N GLN A 108 11.32 -11.84 4.72
CA GLN A 108 12.13 -12.64 5.64
C GLN A 108 13.10 -11.73 6.39
N GLY A 109 13.19 -11.90 7.69
CA GLY A 109 14.07 -11.12 8.56
C GLY A 109 13.89 -11.46 10.04
N ASP A 110 14.90 -11.15 10.83
CA ASP A 110 14.92 -11.41 12.28
C ASP A 110 13.89 -10.55 13.06
N ASN A 111 13.36 -9.52 12.43
CA ASN A 111 12.33 -8.65 12.98
C ASN A 111 10.90 -9.15 12.74
N VAL A 112 10.72 -10.31 12.13
CA VAL A 112 9.41 -10.94 12.01
C VAL A 112 8.96 -11.46 13.39
N SER A 113 7.71 -11.16 13.76
CA SER A 113 7.12 -11.64 15.01
C SER A 113 7.01 -13.17 15.02
N MET A 114 7.02 -13.76 16.19
CA MET A 114 6.90 -15.21 16.35
C MET A 114 5.52 -15.77 15.96
N GLY A 115 4.51 -14.93 15.83
CA GLY A 115 3.14 -15.32 15.50
C GLY A 115 2.11 -14.51 16.28
N TYR A 116 0.85 -14.91 16.16
CA TYR A 116 -0.26 -14.33 16.93
C TYR A 116 -0.57 -15.20 18.14
N ALA A 117 -1.01 -14.55 19.23
CA ALA A 117 -1.60 -15.20 20.39
C ALA A 117 -3.04 -14.69 20.56
N GLU A 118 -4.03 -15.55 20.36
CA GLU A 118 -5.44 -15.26 20.57
C GLU A 118 -5.89 -15.55 22.00
N ASN A 119 -5.14 -16.44 22.68
CA ASN A 119 -5.39 -16.85 24.04
C ASN A 119 -4.06 -17.11 24.78
N LYS A 120 -4.15 -17.40 26.09
CA LYS A 120 -3.01 -17.59 26.96
C LYS A 120 -2.13 -18.80 26.55
N ASP A 121 -2.73 -19.84 26.03
CA ASP A 121 -2.01 -21.09 25.71
C ASP A 121 -1.14 -20.89 24.46
N ASP A 122 -1.51 -19.97 23.58
CA ASP A 122 -0.73 -19.65 22.38
C ASP A 122 0.64 -19.04 22.70
N LEU A 123 0.83 -18.47 23.90
CA LEU A 123 2.11 -17.94 24.33
C LEU A 123 3.20 -19.02 24.46
N THR A 124 2.83 -20.28 24.45
CA THR A 124 3.75 -21.43 24.52
C THR A 124 4.13 -22.01 23.16
N LEU A 125 3.53 -21.51 22.04
CA LEU A 125 3.73 -22.06 20.70
C LEU A 125 5.14 -21.82 20.12
N GLY A 126 5.89 -20.87 20.68
CA GLY A 126 7.20 -20.50 20.15
C GLY A 126 7.12 -19.72 18.84
N ASP A 127 8.17 -19.81 18.02
CA ASP A 127 8.23 -19.08 16.73
C ASP A 127 7.52 -19.87 15.62
N CYS A 128 6.25 -19.53 15.38
CA CYS A 128 5.44 -20.11 14.33
C CYS A 128 5.80 -19.56 12.93
N ASN A 129 6.31 -18.34 12.85
CA ASN A 129 6.63 -17.66 11.60
C ASN A 129 8.04 -17.99 11.08
N GLN A 130 8.93 -18.43 11.94
CA GLN A 130 10.32 -18.81 11.60
C GLN A 130 11.03 -17.73 10.76
N GLY A 131 10.85 -16.46 11.16
CA GLY A 131 11.44 -15.33 10.46
C GLY A 131 10.84 -15.05 9.07
N THR A 132 9.73 -15.69 8.68
CA THR A 132 9.08 -15.52 7.38
C THR A 132 7.67 -14.97 7.55
N LEU A 133 7.37 -13.85 6.90
CA LEU A 133 6.05 -13.22 6.90
C LEU A 133 5.41 -13.29 5.52
N HIS A 134 4.26 -13.96 5.44
CA HIS A 134 3.32 -13.84 4.35
C HIS A 134 2.53 -12.55 4.53
N THR A 135 2.87 -11.52 3.75
CA THR A 135 2.31 -10.17 4.00
C THR A 135 0.83 -10.05 3.64
N GLY A 136 0.33 -10.93 2.77
CA GLY A 136 -0.99 -10.83 2.17
C GLY A 136 -1.12 -9.65 1.20
N ASP A 137 -0.05 -8.90 0.95
CA ASP A 137 -0.01 -7.85 -0.05
C ASP A 137 0.47 -8.42 -1.40
N LEU A 138 -0.13 -7.96 -2.49
CA LEU A 138 0.34 -8.24 -3.84
C LEU A 138 1.36 -7.19 -4.25
N ALA A 139 2.42 -7.64 -4.90
CA ALA A 139 3.49 -6.77 -5.35
C ALA A 139 4.17 -7.30 -6.61
N TYR A 140 4.86 -6.42 -7.29
CA TYR A 140 5.87 -6.78 -8.28
C TYR A 140 7.20 -6.09 -7.96
N ARG A 141 8.27 -6.60 -8.55
CA ARG A 141 9.60 -5.99 -8.51
C ARG A 141 9.93 -5.47 -9.91
N ASP A 142 10.35 -4.21 -10.02
CA ASP A 142 10.81 -3.67 -11.30
C ASP A 142 12.21 -4.21 -11.67
N LYS A 143 12.68 -3.84 -12.86
CA LYS A 143 14.00 -4.22 -13.38
C LYS A 143 15.18 -3.65 -12.58
N ASP A 144 14.94 -2.55 -11.87
CA ASP A 144 15.94 -1.88 -11.05
C ASP A 144 15.96 -2.43 -9.60
N GLY A 145 15.07 -3.38 -9.28
CA GLY A 145 15.04 -4.08 -8.00
C GLY A 145 14.12 -3.46 -6.95
N PHE A 146 13.34 -2.43 -7.31
CA PHE A 146 12.39 -1.78 -6.41
C PHE A 146 11.04 -2.50 -6.42
N TYR A 147 10.39 -2.56 -5.25
CA TYR A 147 9.12 -3.24 -5.07
C TYR A 147 7.95 -2.26 -5.05
N TYR A 148 6.81 -2.68 -5.62
CA TYR A 148 5.59 -1.89 -5.72
C TYR A 148 4.40 -2.71 -5.25
N ILE A 149 3.63 -2.19 -4.29
CA ILE A 149 2.38 -2.81 -3.84
C ILE A 149 1.28 -2.46 -4.84
N THR A 150 0.59 -3.50 -5.33
CA THR A 150 -0.53 -3.40 -6.27
C THR A 150 -1.88 -3.58 -5.60
N GLY A 151 -1.93 -4.27 -4.45
CA GLY A 151 -3.16 -4.49 -3.70
C GLY A 151 -2.99 -5.50 -2.57
N ARG A 152 -4.11 -5.98 -2.03
CA ARG A 152 -4.13 -7.02 -0.99
C ARG A 152 -4.84 -8.28 -1.48
N MET A 153 -4.30 -9.44 -1.15
CA MET A 153 -4.88 -10.74 -1.53
C MET A 153 -6.34 -10.91 -1.06
N LYS A 154 -6.65 -10.44 0.14
CA LYS A 154 -8.01 -10.49 0.73
C LYS A 154 -8.95 -9.38 0.22
N ARG A 155 -8.47 -8.48 -0.63
CA ARG A 155 -9.24 -7.36 -1.22
C ARG A 155 -9.62 -7.62 -2.67
N PHE A 156 -9.71 -8.89 -3.06
CA PHE A 156 -10.26 -9.31 -4.35
C PHE A 156 -11.60 -10.00 -4.18
N VAL A 157 -12.49 -9.74 -5.12
CA VAL A 157 -13.74 -10.50 -5.32
C VAL A 157 -13.79 -11.00 -6.76
N LYS A 158 -14.43 -12.12 -7.00
CA LYS A 158 -14.75 -12.58 -8.35
C LYS A 158 -16.15 -12.12 -8.71
N LEU A 159 -16.25 -11.26 -9.73
CA LEU A 159 -17.53 -10.76 -10.22
C LEU A 159 -17.79 -11.39 -11.59
N PHE A 160 -18.75 -12.33 -11.65
CA PHE A 160 -19.07 -13.11 -12.85
C PHE A 160 -17.83 -13.74 -13.52
N GLY A 161 -16.95 -14.31 -12.68
CA GLY A 161 -15.72 -14.96 -13.12
C GLY A 161 -14.50 -14.01 -13.29
N ASN A 162 -14.69 -12.71 -13.29
CA ASN A 162 -13.61 -11.73 -13.39
C ASN A 162 -13.07 -11.37 -12.01
N ARG A 163 -11.76 -11.50 -11.81
CA ARG A 163 -11.09 -11.09 -10.58
C ARG A 163 -11.00 -9.56 -10.51
N THR A 164 -11.65 -8.97 -9.54
CA THR A 164 -11.72 -7.51 -9.34
C THR A 164 -10.99 -7.13 -8.06
N ASN A 165 -10.03 -6.21 -8.18
CA ASN A 165 -9.31 -5.62 -7.05
C ASN A 165 -10.11 -4.45 -6.48
N LEU A 166 -10.50 -4.53 -5.22
CA LEU A 166 -11.29 -3.49 -4.56
C LEU A 166 -10.47 -2.22 -4.30
N ASP A 167 -9.18 -2.35 -4.02
CA ASP A 167 -8.29 -1.19 -3.82
C ASP A 167 -8.09 -0.40 -5.13
N GLU A 168 -8.03 -1.09 -6.26
CA GLU A 168 -7.95 -0.47 -7.58
C GLU A 168 -9.25 0.28 -7.91
N LEU A 169 -10.40 -0.33 -7.65
CA LEU A 169 -11.71 0.30 -7.84
C LEU A 169 -11.86 1.56 -6.99
N GLU A 170 -11.50 1.50 -5.71
CA GLU A 170 -11.47 2.66 -4.82
C GLU A 170 -10.51 3.75 -5.33
N GLY A 171 -9.35 3.34 -5.88
CA GLY A 171 -8.39 4.24 -6.52
C GLY A 171 -8.96 4.99 -7.73
N ILE A 172 -9.65 4.27 -8.61
CA ILE A 172 -10.34 4.85 -9.78
C ILE A 172 -11.40 5.87 -9.35
N LEU A 173 -12.23 5.52 -8.37
CA LEU A 173 -13.27 6.41 -7.86
C LEU A 173 -12.65 7.67 -7.22
N LYS A 174 -11.60 7.52 -6.43
CA LYS A 174 -10.89 8.62 -5.77
C LYS A 174 -10.26 9.59 -6.77
N GLN A 175 -9.63 9.10 -7.85
CA GLN A 175 -9.08 9.93 -8.93
C GLN A 175 -10.14 10.80 -9.63
N ASN A 176 -11.41 10.35 -9.60
CA ASN A 176 -12.56 11.07 -10.13
C ASN A 176 -13.31 11.90 -9.07
N GLY A 177 -12.71 12.10 -7.89
CA GLY A 177 -13.24 12.92 -6.80
C GLY A 177 -14.31 12.25 -5.96
N ILE A 178 -14.40 10.90 -5.97
CA ILE A 178 -15.36 10.13 -5.18
C ILE A 178 -14.61 9.33 -4.11
N GLU A 179 -14.82 9.67 -2.85
CA GLU A 179 -14.38 8.83 -1.73
C GLU A 179 -15.34 7.66 -1.56
N ALA A 180 -14.85 6.45 -1.83
CA ALA A 180 -15.62 5.22 -1.71
C ALA A 180 -14.89 4.18 -0.88
N LEU A 181 -15.67 3.29 -0.25
CA LEU A 181 -15.22 2.06 0.37
C LEU A 181 -15.90 0.89 -0.33
N CYS A 182 -15.11 -0.02 -0.88
CA CYS A 182 -15.58 -1.23 -1.54
C CYS A 182 -15.43 -2.44 -0.63
N THR A 183 -16.46 -3.27 -0.51
CA THR A 183 -16.42 -4.53 0.20
C THR A 183 -17.34 -5.53 -0.46
N GLY A 184 -17.18 -6.81 -0.17
CA GLY A 184 -18.08 -7.83 -0.72
C GLY A 184 -17.48 -9.22 -0.70
N THR A 185 -18.21 -10.10 -1.30
CA THR A 185 -17.84 -11.48 -1.62
C THR A 185 -18.00 -11.69 -3.12
N ASP A 186 -17.66 -12.86 -3.62
CA ASP A 186 -17.86 -13.20 -5.03
C ASP A 186 -19.30 -12.92 -5.46
N ASP A 187 -19.46 -12.27 -6.62
CA ASP A 187 -20.71 -11.84 -7.23
C ASP A 187 -21.59 -10.88 -6.39
N ASN A 188 -21.05 -10.31 -5.30
CA ASN A 188 -21.79 -9.41 -4.43
C ASN A 188 -20.89 -8.28 -3.90
N LEU A 189 -20.59 -7.31 -4.76
CA LEU A 189 -19.82 -6.11 -4.41
C LEU A 189 -20.75 -5.05 -3.81
N ARG A 190 -20.29 -4.38 -2.76
CA ARG A 190 -20.92 -3.21 -2.16
C ARG A 190 -19.96 -2.03 -2.19
N ILE A 191 -20.45 -0.90 -2.66
CA ILE A 191 -19.70 0.34 -2.79
C ILE A 191 -20.38 1.38 -1.90
N TYR A 192 -19.70 1.82 -0.86
CA TYR A 192 -20.19 2.84 0.05
C TYR A 192 -19.57 4.18 -0.34
N ILE A 193 -20.39 5.19 -0.55
CA ILE A 193 -19.98 6.56 -0.85
C ILE A 193 -20.53 7.50 0.23
N LYS A 194 -19.81 8.59 0.52
CA LYS A 194 -20.24 9.56 1.54
C LYS A 194 -21.43 10.42 1.10
N ASP A 195 -21.52 10.71 -0.19
CA ASP A 195 -22.52 11.60 -0.77
C ASP A 195 -23.33 10.83 -1.81
N LEU A 196 -24.58 10.52 -1.46
CA LEU A 196 -25.49 9.79 -2.33
C LEU A 196 -25.86 10.55 -3.61
N SER A 197 -25.69 11.87 -3.66
CA SER A 197 -25.90 12.65 -4.90
C SER A 197 -24.90 12.29 -5.98
N LEU A 198 -23.78 11.66 -5.62
CA LEU A 198 -22.75 11.19 -6.56
C LEU A 198 -22.98 9.78 -7.10
N ARG A 199 -24.12 9.15 -6.76
CA ARG A 199 -24.41 7.76 -7.15
C ARG A 199 -24.32 7.55 -8.66
N ASP A 200 -25.06 8.34 -9.45
CA ASP A 200 -25.10 8.19 -10.91
C ASP A 200 -23.71 8.43 -11.54
N LYS A 201 -22.99 9.42 -11.01
CA LYS A 201 -21.59 9.67 -11.41
C LYS A 201 -20.68 8.49 -11.07
N THR A 202 -20.88 7.85 -9.91
CA THR A 202 -20.13 6.66 -9.52
C THR A 202 -20.37 5.51 -10.49
N GLU A 203 -21.63 5.25 -10.83
CA GLU A 203 -22.00 4.21 -11.81
C GLU A 203 -21.38 4.48 -13.19
N GLU A 204 -21.41 5.74 -13.63
CA GLU A 204 -20.80 6.15 -14.91
C GLU A 204 -19.28 5.90 -14.93
N ILE A 205 -18.58 6.26 -13.85
CA ILE A 205 -17.13 6.05 -13.72
C ILE A 205 -16.79 4.57 -13.76
N ILE A 206 -17.51 3.73 -13.00
CA ILE A 206 -17.30 2.29 -13.00
C ILE A 206 -17.49 1.71 -14.41
N ARG A 207 -18.57 2.07 -15.07
CA ARG A 207 -18.87 1.59 -16.43
C ARG A 207 -17.81 2.00 -17.45
N LYS A 208 -17.23 3.22 -17.34
CA LYS A 208 -16.23 3.72 -18.29
C LYS A 208 -14.84 3.14 -18.05
N ASN A 209 -14.49 2.85 -16.82
CA ASN A 209 -13.10 2.51 -16.45
C ASN A 209 -12.93 1.05 -16.03
N THR A 210 -14.00 0.26 -15.97
CA THR A 210 -13.93 -1.14 -15.54
C THR A 210 -14.84 -2.01 -16.42
N LEU A 211 -14.63 -3.32 -16.34
CA LEU A 211 -15.50 -4.32 -16.97
C LEU A 211 -16.56 -4.86 -15.99
N ILE A 212 -16.80 -4.17 -14.88
CA ILE A 212 -17.74 -4.61 -13.85
C ILE A 212 -19.18 -4.39 -14.32
N SER A 213 -19.96 -5.48 -14.37
CA SER A 213 -21.38 -5.39 -14.68
C SER A 213 -22.15 -4.66 -13.58
N THR A 214 -23.14 -3.86 -13.96
CA THR A 214 -24.03 -3.17 -13.01
C THR A 214 -24.84 -4.14 -12.15
N LEU A 215 -24.98 -5.39 -12.56
CA LEU A 215 -25.63 -6.45 -11.78
C LEU A 215 -24.73 -6.99 -10.65
N ALA A 216 -23.42 -6.71 -10.71
CA ALA A 216 -22.46 -7.25 -9.76
C ALA A 216 -22.32 -6.41 -8.49
N TYR A 217 -22.85 -5.18 -8.45
CA TYR A 217 -22.64 -4.27 -7.33
C TYR A 217 -23.90 -3.50 -6.91
N LYS A 218 -23.85 -2.99 -5.68
CA LYS A 218 -24.80 -2.01 -5.11
C LYS A 218 -24.02 -0.83 -4.54
N ILE A 219 -24.54 0.38 -4.77
CA ILE A 219 -24.04 1.62 -4.20
C ILE A 219 -25.02 2.09 -3.14
#